data_e6266ad6612d38870bcdc80f73b4a495
#
_entry.id   e6266ad6612d38870bcdc80f73b4a495
#
_cell.length_a   1.000
_cell.length_b   1.000
_cell.length_c   1.000
_cell.angle_alpha   90.00
_cell.angle_beta   90.00
_cell.angle_gamma   90.00
#
_symmetry.space_group_name_H-M   'P 1'
#
loop_
_entity.id
_entity.type
_entity.pdbx_description
1 polymer ?
#
loop_
_entity_poly.entity_id
_entity_poly.type
_entity_poly.pdbx_seq_one_letter_code
_entity_poly.pdbx_strand_id
1 'polypeptide(L)'
;GVFTITAENNSAANKYIQRVWLNGQPYTKPWIGHADLMKGGELRFEMGAEEKVWYCPDEPEAYADQRPAEEQRLFKSEAVEGEIARVCGLLTNERLRWMFANCFPNTLDTTVHYGEDEAGNPDTYVYTGDIPAMWLRDSGAQVWPYVQLCKEDPALQKMIAGVIRRQLKLINIDPYANAFNVAPTGAHNKTDFPQADPMVFER
;
A
#
# COMPACT_ATOMS: atom_id res chain seq x y z
N GLY A 1 23.04 1.17 22.14
CA GLY A 1 22.58 1.01 23.52
C GLY A 1 21.94 -0.34 23.73
N VAL A 2 21.68 -0.72 24.97
CA VAL A 2 20.85 -1.89 25.31
C VAL A 2 19.43 -1.40 25.48
N PHE A 3 18.47 -2.09 24.88
CA PHE A 3 17.04 -1.86 25.08
C PHE A 3 16.47 -3.06 25.82
N THR A 4 15.86 -2.82 27.00
CA THR A 4 15.35 -3.86 27.88
C THR A 4 13.82 -3.88 27.78
N ILE A 5 13.24 -5.07 27.72
CA ILE A 5 11.79 -5.26 27.75
C ILE A 5 11.46 -6.10 28.98
N THR A 6 10.58 -5.58 29.85
CA THR A 6 10.16 -6.23 31.09
C THR A 6 8.64 -6.38 31.13
N ALA A 7 8.15 -7.56 31.52
CA ALA A 7 6.73 -7.82 31.73
C ALA A 7 6.49 -8.24 33.21
N GLU A 8 6.09 -7.28 34.01
CA GLU A 8 5.80 -7.49 35.45
C GLU A 8 4.48 -8.27 35.63
N ASN A 9 4.42 -9.15 36.62
CA ASN A 9 3.28 -10.02 36.93
C ASN A 9 2.84 -10.96 35.80
N ASN A 10 3.69 -11.18 34.79
CA ASN A 10 3.35 -12.07 33.69
C ASN A 10 3.19 -13.53 34.14
N SER A 11 2.06 -14.14 33.80
CA SER A 11 1.76 -15.54 34.15
C SER A 11 0.68 -16.08 33.21
N ALA A 12 0.36 -17.38 33.29
CA ALA A 12 -0.75 -17.96 32.52
C ALA A 12 -2.10 -17.30 32.84
N ALA A 13 -2.29 -16.75 34.02
CA ALA A 13 -3.50 -16.01 34.42
C ALA A 13 -3.41 -14.52 34.01
N ASN A 14 -2.21 -13.93 34.05
CA ASN A 14 -1.99 -12.49 33.80
C ASN A 14 -1.32 -12.31 32.42
N LYS A 15 -2.08 -12.50 31.36
CA LYS A 15 -1.59 -12.47 29.98
C LYS A 15 -1.93 -11.19 29.21
N TYR A 16 -2.72 -10.30 29.80
CA TYR A 16 -3.16 -9.06 29.15
C TYR A 16 -2.39 -7.86 29.68
N ILE A 17 -2.01 -6.96 28.77
CA ILE A 17 -1.32 -5.71 29.14
C ILE A 17 -2.32 -4.78 29.84
N GLN A 18 -1.95 -4.28 31.02
CA GLN A 18 -2.72 -3.32 31.79
C GLN A 18 -2.21 -1.89 31.62
N ARG A 19 -0.89 -1.72 31.61
CA ARG A 19 -0.20 -0.45 31.45
C ARG A 19 1.16 -0.67 30.81
N VAL A 20 1.68 0.39 30.16
CA VAL A 20 3.00 0.38 29.53
C VAL A 20 3.77 1.65 29.91
N TRP A 21 5.07 1.51 30.08
CA TRP A 21 5.99 2.63 30.28
C TRP A 21 7.18 2.50 29.34
N LEU A 22 7.55 3.63 28.74
CA LEU A 22 8.79 3.79 27.96
C LEU A 22 9.72 4.71 28.74
N ASN A 23 10.88 4.20 29.16
CA ASN A 23 11.86 4.95 29.96
C ASN A 23 11.25 5.60 31.21
N GLY A 24 10.37 4.87 31.91
CA GLY A 24 9.70 5.31 33.13
C GLY A 24 8.52 6.27 32.94
N GLN A 25 8.23 6.70 31.71
CA GLN A 25 7.06 7.53 31.40
C GLN A 25 5.90 6.67 30.92
N PRO A 26 4.64 6.96 31.30
CA PRO A 26 3.46 6.27 30.76
C PRO A 26 3.48 6.31 29.22
N TYR A 27 3.19 5.15 28.61
CA TYR A 27 3.24 5.01 27.16
C TYR A 27 1.93 4.41 26.64
N THR A 28 1.25 5.11 25.76
CA THR A 28 -0.09 4.75 25.28
C THR A 28 -0.12 4.40 23.80
N LYS A 29 1.04 4.37 23.11
CA LYS A 29 1.12 4.00 21.71
C LYS A 29 1.21 2.48 21.56
N PRO A 30 0.48 1.84 20.60
CA PRO A 30 0.57 0.40 20.36
C PRO A 30 1.81 0.01 19.53
N TRP A 31 2.73 0.94 19.30
CA TRP A 31 3.97 0.75 18.56
C TRP A 31 5.11 1.56 19.19
N ILE A 32 6.34 1.20 18.90
CA ILE A 32 7.54 1.95 19.29
C ILE A 32 8.37 2.27 18.04
N GLY A 33 8.89 3.47 17.96
CA GLY A 33 9.74 3.91 16.86
C GLY A 33 11.09 3.19 16.86
N HIS A 34 11.59 2.80 15.68
CA HIS A 34 12.92 2.20 15.53
C HIS A 34 14.03 3.10 16.13
N ALA A 35 13.91 4.41 15.94
CA ALA A 35 14.87 5.37 16.50
C ALA A 35 14.92 5.34 18.04
N ASP A 36 13.80 5.06 18.71
CA ASP A 36 13.76 4.96 20.17
C ASP A 36 14.37 3.65 20.65
N LEU A 37 14.14 2.54 19.94
CA LEU A 37 14.83 1.27 20.21
C LEU A 37 16.34 1.42 20.08
N MET A 38 16.84 2.11 19.06
CA MET A 38 18.27 2.27 18.80
C MET A 38 18.98 3.15 19.81
N LYS A 39 18.29 4.08 20.48
CA LYS A 39 18.84 4.87 21.60
C LYS A 39 19.16 4.02 22.82
N GLY A 40 18.52 2.86 22.95
CA GLY A 40 18.49 2.07 24.16
C GLY A 40 17.46 2.59 25.17
N GLY A 41 17.25 1.86 26.26
CA GLY A 41 16.28 2.21 27.29
C GLY A 41 15.47 1.03 27.78
N GLU A 42 14.27 1.29 28.29
CA GLU A 42 13.40 0.28 28.86
C GLU A 42 11.95 0.45 28.37
N LEU A 43 11.35 -0.66 27.96
CA LEU A 43 9.91 -0.80 27.77
C LEU A 43 9.37 -1.76 28.83
N ARG A 44 8.50 -1.27 29.72
CA ARG A 44 7.96 -2.03 30.85
C ARG A 44 6.45 -2.19 30.69
N PHE A 45 6.01 -3.44 30.76
CA PHE A 45 4.61 -3.83 30.77
C PHE A 45 4.16 -4.25 32.17
N GLU A 46 3.01 -3.80 32.60
CA GLU A 46 2.26 -4.38 33.73
C GLU A 46 1.21 -5.32 33.15
N MET A 47 1.28 -6.60 33.57
CA MET A 47 0.38 -7.65 33.06
C MET A 47 -0.73 -7.94 34.07
N GLY A 48 -1.91 -8.34 33.60
CA GLY A 48 -3.05 -8.70 34.43
C GLY A 48 -4.00 -9.70 33.78
N ALA A 49 -5.01 -10.13 34.51
CA ALA A 49 -5.95 -11.14 34.12
C ALA A 49 -7.09 -10.58 33.21
N GLU A 50 -7.34 -9.27 33.27
CA GLU A 50 -8.44 -8.65 32.54
C GLU A 50 -8.00 -8.19 31.15
N GLU A 51 -8.80 -8.50 30.14
CA GLU A 51 -8.62 -7.95 28.79
C GLU A 51 -8.93 -6.45 28.83
N LYS A 52 -7.97 -5.63 28.43
CA LYS A 52 -8.06 -4.18 28.50
C LYS A 52 -7.37 -3.53 27.31
N VAL A 53 -8.02 -2.50 26.76
CA VAL A 53 -7.37 -1.57 25.84
C VAL A 53 -6.50 -0.62 26.66
N TRP A 54 -5.19 -0.79 26.59
CA TRP A 54 -4.17 -0.03 27.35
C TRP A 54 -3.58 1.14 26.56
N TYR A 55 -3.82 1.17 25.25
CA TYR A 55 -3.34 2.22 24.36
C TYR A 55 -4.46 3.20 24.00
N CYS A 56 -4.07 4.39 23.56
CA CYS A 56 -5.00 5.35 22.97
C CYS A 56 -5.15 5.05 21.48
N PRO A 57 -6.31 4.55 21.02
CA PRO A 57 -6.50 4.23 19.61
C PRO A 57 -6.61 5.48 18.72
N ASP A 58 -6.83 6.64 19.32
CA ASP A 58 -7.16 7.90 18.65
C ASP A 58 -6.04 8.94 18.79
N GLU A 59 -4.77 8.54 18.63
CA GLU A 59 -3.71 9.54 18.48
C GLU A 59 -3.84 10.23 17.12
N PRO A 60 -4.00 11.57 17.08
CA PRO A 60 -4.23 12.30 15.82
C PRO A 60 -3.16 12.08 14.75
N GLU A 61 -1.91 11.85 15.16
CA GLU A 61 -0.80 11.54 14.25
C GLU A 61 -0.92 10.17 13.56
N ALA A 62 -1.64 9.22 14.17
CA ALA A 62 -1.84 7.88 13.60
C ALA A 62 -2.73 7.90 12.34
N TYR A 63 -3.53 8.95 12.17
CA TYR A 63 -4.49 9.11 11.08
C TYR A 63 -4.17 10.31 10.19
N ALA A 64 -2.91 10.75 10.17
CA ALA A 64 -2.47 11.76 9.21
C ALA A 64 -2.64 11.25 7.77
N ASP A 65 -2.96 12.14 6.85
CA ASP A 65 -3.05 11.81 5.43
C ASP A 65 -1.69 11.30 4.94
N GLN A 66 -1.67 10.12 4.33
CA GLN A 66 -0.49 9.44 3.80
C GLN A 66 -0.41 9.56 2.27
N ARG A 67 -1.40 10.17 1.64
CA ARG A 67 -1.42 10.34 0.19
C ARG A 67 -0.33 11.32 -0.25
N PRO A 68 0.28 11.12 -1.44
CA PRO A 68 1.14 12.12 -2.04
C PRO A 68 0.41 13.46 -2.20
N ALA A 69 1.15 14.56 -2.17
CA ALA A 69 0.61 15.86 -2.53
C ALA A 69 -0.04 15.78 -3.92
N GLU A 70 -1.07 16.56 -4.16
CA GLU A 70 -1.92 16.41 -5.35
C GLU A 70 -1.13 16.51 -6.66
N GLU A 71 -0.15 17.38 -6.72
CA GLU A 71 0.73 17.56 -7.88
C GLU A 71 1.71 16.40 -8.11
N GLN A 72 1.89 15.52 -7.13
CA GLN A 72 2.76 14.34 -7.19
C GLN A 72 2.00 13.07 -7.56
N ARG A 73 0.67 13.11 -7.57
CA ARG A 73 -0.17 11.97 -7.92
C ARG A 73 -0.08 11.68 -9.40
N LEU A 74 0.16 10.42 -9.75
CA LEU A 74 0.40 9.99 -11.13
C LEU A 74 -0.85 10.00 -11.99
N PHE A 75 -2.01 9.66 -11.42
CA PHE A 75 -3.29 9.69 -12.12
C PHE A 75 -4.40 10.19 -11.17
N LYS A 76 -5.19 11.14 -11.66
CA LYS A 76 -6.30 11.73 -10.89
C LYS A 76 -7.62 11.37 -11.56
N SER A 77 -8.62 11.02 -10.75
CA SER A 77 -9.97 10.70 -11.19
C SER A 77 -10.99 11.33 -10.25
N GLU A 78 -11.84 12.20 -10.78
CA GLU A 78 -12.91 12.83 -10.00
C GLU A 78 -13.93 11.80 -9.51
N ALA A 79 -14.20 10.75 -10.28
CA ALA A 79 -15.09 9.67 -9.88
C ALA A 79 -14.51 8.90 -8.67
N VAL A 80 -13.20 8.68 -8.62
CA VAL A 80 -12.53 8.03 -7.48
C VAL A 80 -12.54 8.93 -6.25
N GLU A 81 -12.27 10.23 -6.38
CA GLU A 81 -12.37 11.17 -5.25
C GLU A 81 -13.81 11.28 -4.73
N GLY A 82 -14.80 11.30 -5.62
CA GLY A 82 -16.22 11.26 -5.26
C GLY A 82 -16.59 9.98 -4.49
N GLU A 83 -16.08 8.82 -4.91
CA GLU A 83 -16.31 7.55 -4.21
C GLU A 83 -15.64 7.53 -2.83
N ILE A 84 -14.43 8.09 -2.70
CA ILE A 84 -13.77 8.26 -1.40
C ILE A 84 -14.65 9.10 -0.47
N ALA A 85 -15.11 10.25 -0.92
CA ALA A 85 -15.98 11.12 -0.13
C ALA A 85 -17.27 10.42 0.28
N ARG A 86 -17.91 9.70 -0.66
CA ARG A 86 -19.14 8.95 -0.42
C ARG A 86 -18.96 7.87 0.65
N VAL A 87 -17.93 7.02 0.51
CA VAL A 87 -17.69 5.90 1.43
C VAL A 87 -17.27 6.42 2.81
N CYS A 88 -16.36 7.41 2.85
CA CYS A 88 -15.95 8.04 4.11
C CYS A 88 -17.11 8.70 4.86
N GLY A 89 -18.12 9.22 4.14
CA GLY A 89 -19.35 9.75 4.73
C GLY A 89 -20.24 8.68 5.38
N LEU A 90 -20.14 7.42 4.95
CA LEU A 90 -20.90 6.29 5.51
C LEU A 90 -20.19 5.62 6.69
N LEU A 91 -18.86 5.72 6.75
CA LEU A 91 -18.07 5.07 7.79
C LEU A 91 -18.11 5.88 9.09
N THR A 92 -18.57 5.25 10.17
CA THR A 92 -18.57 5.83 11.52
C THR A 92 -17.24 5.63 12.25
N ASN A 93 -16.51 4.57 11.92
CA ASN A 93 -15.20 4.27 12.48
C ASN A 93 -14.12 5.13 11.79
N GLU A 94 -13.45 5.99 12.55
CA GLU A 94 -12.48 6.93 12.05
C GLU A 94 -11.24 6.26 11.44
N ARG A 95 -10.78 5.16 12.04
CA ARG A 95 -9.65 4.37 11.50
C ARG A 95 -9.98 3.75 10.15
N LEU A 96 -11.20 3.20 9.97
CA LEU A 96 -11.62 2.65 8.68
C LEU A 96 -11.77 3.74 7.63
N ARG A 97 -12.26 4.92 8.02
CA ARG A 97 -12.35 6.08 7.14
C ARG A 97 -10.97 6.49 6.64
N TRP A 98 -10.02 6.64 7.56
CA TRP A 98 -8.64 6.95 7.22
C TRP A 98 -8.01 5.89 6.32
N MET A 99 -8.14 4.60 6.65
CA MET A 99 -7.62 3.51 5.84
C MET A 99 -8.19 3.55 4.42
N PHE A 100 -9.50 3.72 4.28
CA PHE A 100 -10.12 3.77 2.96
C PHE A 100 -9.62 4.95 2.14
N ALA A 101 -9.59 6.15 2.73
CA ALA A 101 -9.14 7.36 2.05
C ALA A 101 -7.67 7.28 1.55
N ASN A 102 -6.82 6.55 2.27
CA ASN A 102 -5.41 6.42 1.91
C ASN A 102 -5.11 5.19 1.04
N CYS A 103 -5.80 4.06 1.26
CA CYS A 103 -5.51 2.82 0.55
C CYS A 103 -6.25 2.74 -0.80
N PHE A 104 -7.49 3.19 -0.86
CA PHE A 104 -8.30 3.07 -2.08
C PHE A 104 -7.68 3.78 -3.30
N PRO A 105 -7.16 5.03 -3.21
CA PRO A 105 -6.56 5.69 -4.35
C PRO A 105 -5.09 5.33 -4.60
N ASN A 106 -4.44 4.57 -3.72
CA ASN A 106 -2.98 4.39 -3.72
C ASN A 106 -2.41 3.93 -5.06
N THR A 107 -3.07 2.99 -5.74
CA THR A 107 -2.63 2.52 -7.07
C THR A 107 -2.58 3.66 -8.09
N LEU A 108 -3.62 4.50 -8.15
CA LEU A 108 -3.68 5.65 -9.05
C LEU A 108 -2.66 6.71 -8.67
N ASP A 109 -2.50 6.96 -7.38
CA ASP A 109 -1.61 8.01 -6.87
C ASP A 109 -0.14 7.68 -7.11
N THR A 110 0.27 6.38 -7.09
CA THR A 110 1.68 6.01 -6.92
C THR A 110 2.25 5.03 -7.96
N THR A 111 1.42 4.23 -8.64
CA THR A 111 1.91 3.11 -9.46
C THR A 111 1.41 3.08 -10.90
N VAL A 112 0.39 3.86 -11.23
CA VAL A 112 -0.18 3.96 -12.58
C VAL A 112 0.57 4.97 -13.43
N HIS A 113 1.12 4.53 -14.55
CA HIS A 113 1.74 5.39 -15.55
C HIS A 113 0.92 5.34 -16.83
N TYR A 114 -0.01 6.29 -16.95
CA TYR A 114 -0.85 6.43 -18.14
C TYR A 114 -0.12 7.17 -19.25
N GLY A 115 -0.27 6.67 -20.46
CA GLY A 115 0.25 7.28 -21.67
C GLY A 115 -0.49 6.79 -22.91
N GLU A 116 0.05 7.09 -24.07
CA GLU A 116 -0.45 6.64 -25.37
C GLU A 116 0.69 5.98 -26.16
N ASP A 117 0.37 4.99 -26.97
CA ASP A 117 1.31 4.39 -27.90
C ASP A 117 1.56 5.31 -29.11
N GLU A 118 2.48 4.92 -30.02
CA GLU A 118 2.83 5.68 -31.23
C GLU A 118 1.63 5.95 -32.18
N ALA A 119 0.57 5.15 -32.06
CA ALA A 119 -0.66 5.30 -32.82
C ALA A 119 -1.73 6.13 -32.09
N GLY A 120 -1.41 6.68 -30.91
CA GLY A 120 -2.33 7.45 -30.08
C GLY A 120 -3.35 6.61 -29.30
N ASN A 121 -3.13 5.32 -29.17
CA ASN A 121 -4.01 4.48 -28.36
C ASN A 121 -3.58 4.47 -26.90
N PRO A 122 -4.52 4.36 -25.94
CA PRO A 122 -4.19 4.25 -24.52
C PRO A 122 -3.22 3.12 -24.24
N ASP A 123 -2.16 3.41 -23.50
CA ASP A 123 -1.14 2.46 -23.05
C ASP A 123 -0.76 2.79 -21.61
N THR A 124 -1.14 1.91 -20.68
CA THR A 124 -0.95 2.14 -19.24
C THR A 124 -0.08 1.06 -18.63
N TYR A 125 0.99 1.48 -18.01
CA TYR A 125 1.86 0.60 -17.23
C TYR A 125 1.53 0.75 -15.73
N VAL A 126 1.45 -0.38 -15.01
CA VAL A 126 1.17 -0.39 -13.57
C VAL A 126 2.28 -1.15 -12.87
N TYR A 127 3.06 -0.45 -12.05
CA TYR A 127 4.04 -1.10 -11.19
C TYR A 127 3.35 -1.93 -10.11
N THR A 128 3.95 -3.07 -9.74
CA THR A 128 3.46 -3.86 -8.61
C THR A 128 3.55 -3.08 -7.29
N GLY A 129 4.55 -2.22 -7.16
CA GLY A 129 4.75 -1.32 -6.03
C GLY A 129 6.23 -1.18 -5.70
N ASP A 130 6.76 -2.09 -4.89
CA ASP A 130 8.15 -2.13 -4.47
C ASP A 130 9.10 -2.71 -5.54
N ILE A 131 8.56 -3.42 -6.55
CA ILE A 131 9.33 -3.98 -7.66
C ILE A 131 9.03 -3.19 -8.93
N PRO A 132 10.06 -2.74 -9.67
CA PRO A 132 9.88 -1.88 -10.85
C PRO A 132 9.49 -2.70 -12.10
N ALA A 133 8.48 -3.55 -11.96
CA ALA A 133 7.94 -4.38 -13.04
C ALA A 133 6.42 -4.46 -12.97
N MET A 134 5.78 -4.81 -14.09
CA MET A 134 4.36 -5.00 -14.21
C MET A 134 4.04 -6.49 -14.25
N TRP A 135 3.50 -7.03 -13.16
CA TRP A 135 2.88 -8.35 -13.13
C TRP A 135 1.51 -8.29 -13.79
N LEU A 136 1.22 -9.23 -14.68
CA LEU A 136 -0.06 -9.27 -15.41
C LEU A 136 -1.25 -9.45 -14.45
N ARG A 137 -1.15 -10.39 -13.53
CA ARG A 137 -2.19 -10.64 -12.53
C ARG A 137 -2.40 -9.43 -11.62
N ASP A 138 -1.31 -8.92 -11.07
CA ASP A 138 -1.34 -7.87 -10.05
C ASP A 138 -1.85 -6.55 -10.62
N SER A 139 -1.39 -6.16 -11.80
CA SER A 139 -1.85 -4.94 -12.46
C SER A 139 -3.35 -4.94 -12.74
N GLY A 140 -3.91 -6.09 -13.13
CA GLY A 140 -5.35 -6.26 -13.28
C GLY A 140 -6.10 -6.13 -11.95
N ALA A 141 -5.61 -6.80 -10.90
CA ALA A 141 -6.21 -6.75 -9.57
C ALA A 141 -6.14 -5.33 -8.95
N GLN A 142 -5.03 -4.63 -9.12
CA GLN A 142 -4.83 -3.27 -8.61
C GLN A 142 -5.81 -2.25 -9.20
N VAL A 143 -6.21 -2.39 -10.47
CA VAL A 143 -7.16 -1.45 -11.10
C VAL A 143 -8.61 -1.93 -11.04
N TRP A 144 -8.86 -3.18 -10.66
CA TRP A 144 -10.20 -3.76 -10.59
C TRP A 144 -11.21 -2.95 -9.78
N PRO A 145 -10.86 -2.38 -8.61
CA PRO A 145 -11.80 -1.61 -7.79
C PRO A 145 -12.40 -0.40 -8.51
N TYR A 146 -11.70 0.14 -9.51
CA TYR A 146 -12.11 1.35 -10.22
C TYR A 146 -12.99 1.09 -11.45
N VAL A 147 -13.09 -0.16 -11.92
CA VAL A 147 -13.80 -0.51 -13.16
C VAL A 147 -15.24 -0.01 -13.17
N GLN A 148 -15.95 -0.12 -12.05
CA GLN A 148 -17.33 0.33 -11.93
C GLN A 148 -17.50 1.85 -12.02
N LEU A 149 -16.44 2.63 -11.74
CA LEU A 149 -16.44 4.08 -11.81
C LEU A 149 -16.17 4.62 -13.22
N CYS A 150 -15.73 3.77 -14.16
CA CYS A 150 -15.43 4.15 -15.54
C CYS A 150 -16.61 4.72 -16.30
N LYS A 151 -17.85 4.44 -15.89
CA LYS A 151 -19.05 4.98 -16.52
C LYS A 151 -19.18 6.48 -16.35
N GLU A 152 -18.63 7.01 -15.28
CA GLU A 152 -18.73 8.41 -14.87
C GLU A 152 -17.46 9.21 -15.16
N ASP A 153 -16.36 8.51 -15.52
CA ASP A 153 -15.05 9.11 -15.79
C ASP A 153 -14.41 8.55 -17.06
N PRO A 154 -14.52 9.27 -18.18
CA PRO A 154 -13.90 8.85 -19.46
C PRO A 154 -12.37 8.78 -19.42
N ALA A 155 -11.70 9.57 -18.57
CA ALA A 155 -10.24 9.51 -18.40
C ALA A 155 -9.84 8.22 -17.70
N LEU A 156 -10.54 7.85 -16.63
CA LEU A 156 -10.38 6.58 -15.93
C LEU A 156 -10.65 5.39 -16.86
N GLN A 157 -11.69 5.48 -17.69
CA GLN A 157 -11.99 4.45 -18.69
C GLN A 157 -10.83 4.25 -19.68
N LYS A 158 -10.26 5.35 -20.20
CA LYS A 158 -9.09 5.28 -21.09
C LYS A 158 -7.88 4.67 -20.39
N MET A 159 -7.63 5.06 -19.17
CA MET A 159 -6.53 4.52 -18.36
C MET A 159 -6.66 3.00 -18.19
N ILE A 160 -7.83 2.49 -17.83
CA ILE A 160 -8.08 1.03 -17.67
C ILE A 160 -8.01 0.31 -19.03
N ALA A 161 -8.55 0.91 -20.11
CA ALA A 161 -8.39 0.36 -21.46
C ALA A 161 -6.90 0.26 -21.84
N GLY A 162 -6.08 1.22 -21.42
CA GLY A 162 -4.62 1.20 -21.59
C GLY A 162 -3.97 0.03 -20.86
N VAL A 163 -4.40 -0.29 -19.63
CA VAL A 163 -3.89 -1.48 -18.89
C VAL A 163 -4.20 -2.77 -19.67
N ILE A 164 -5.43 -2.94 -20.13
CA ILE A 164 -5.84 -4.12 -20.91
C ILE A 164 -5.02 -4.24 -22.19
N ARG A 165 -4.85 -3.14 -22.93
CA ARG A 165 -4.04 -3.12 -24.17
C ARG A 165 -2.58 -3.47 -23.89
N ARG A 166 -1.99 -2.90 -22.84
CA ARG A 166 -0.62 -3.22 -22.40
C ARG A 166 -0.49 -4.70 -22.07
N GLN A 167 -1.39 -5.26 -21.28
CA GLN A 167 -1.38 -6.68 -20.93
C GLN A 167 -1.45 -7.58 -22.17
N LEU A 168 -2.35 -7.30 -23.10
CA LEU A 168 -2.45 -8.05 -24.36
C LEU A 168 -1.17 -7.97 -25.19
N LYS A 169 -0.54 -6.79 -25.26
CA LYS A 169 0.75 -6.60 -25.93
C LYS A 169 1.85 -7.44 -25.27
N LEU A 170 1.92 -7.45 -23.95
CA LEU A 170 2.92 -8.19 -23.18
C LEU A 170 2.74 -9.71 -23.29
N ILE A 171 1.50 -10.21 -23.27
CA ILE A 171 1.17 -11.64 -23.48
C ILE A 171 1.62 -12.09 -24.87
N ASN A 172 1.55 -11.24 -25.90
CA ASN A 172 2.04 -11.57 -27.25
C ASN A 172 3.59 -11.63 -27.33
N ILE A 173 4.31 -11.03 -26.38
CA ILE A 173 5.77 -11.15 -26.26
C ILE A 173 6.14 -12.51 -25.64
N ASP A 174 5.61 -12.81 -24.47
CA ASP A 174 5.79 -14.11 -23.81
C ASP A 174 4.54 -14.48 -22.99
N PRO A 175 3.72 -15.44 -23.46
CA PRO A 175 2.49 -15.84 -22.78
C PRO A 175 2.75 -16.62 -21.46
N TYR A 176 3.98 -16.99 -21.19
CA TYR A 176 4.37 -17.71 -19.96
C TYR A 176 5.07 -16.82 -18.94
N ALA A 177 5.35 -15.57 -19.29
CA ALA A 177 5.97 -14.64 -18.37
C ALA A 177 4.98 -14.14 -17.31
N ASN A 178 5.48 -13.96 -16.09
CA ASN A 178 4.71 -13.40 -14.98
C ASN A 178 4.75 -11.87 -14.99
N ALA A 179 5.92 -11.29 -15.29
CA ALA A 179 6.17 -9.86 -15.18
C ALA A 179 7.01 -9.32 -16.34
N PHE A 180 6.80 -8.02 -16.62
CA PHE A 180 7.44 -7.34 -17.73
C PHE A 180 8.03 -6.00 -17.32
N ASN A 181 9.09 -5.60 -18.02
CA ASN A 181 9.71 -4.29 -17.93
C ASN A 181 8.84 -3.22 -18.61
N VAL A 182 9.02 -1.97 -18.20
CA VAL A 182 8.35 -0.82 -18.85
C VAL A 182 8.84 -0.62 -20.28
N ALA A 183 10.08 -0.97 -20.58
CA ALA A 183 10.78 -0.90 -21.84
C ALA A 183 11.77 -2.09 -21.97
N PRO A 184 12.36 -2.36 -23.13
CA PRO A 184 13.28 -3.49 -23.34
C PRO A 184 14.64 -3.26 -22.65
N THR A 185 14.64 -3.20 -21.32
CA THR A 185 15.82 -2.91 -20.49
C THR A 185 16.67 -4.13 -20.21
N GLY A 186 16.13 -5.35 -20.33
CA GLY A 186 16.79 -6.58 -19.91
C GLY A 186 16.91 -6.75 -18.39
N ALA A 187 16.27 -5.88 -17.61
CA ALA A 187 16.19 -6.09 -16.16
C ALA A 187 15.40 -7.36 -15.85
N HIS A 188 15.81 -8.09 -14.81
CA HIS A 188 15.16 -9.33 -14.39
C HIS A 188 15.18 -9.47 -12.87
N ASN A 189 14.32 -10.35 -12.34
CA ASN A 189 14.32 -10.68 -10.93
C ASN A 189 15.68 -11.28 -10.52
N LYS A 190 16.18 -10.92 -9.34
CA LYS A 190 17.49 -11.41 -8.83
C LYS A 190 17.55 -12.92 -8.65
N THR A 191 16.40 -13.56 -8.47
CA THR A 191 16.28 -15.02 -8.31
C THR A 191 16.00 -15.76 -9.61
N ASP A 192 15.87 -15.03 -10.72
CA ASP A 192 15.58 -15.57 -12.04
C ASP A 192 16.79 -15.41 -12.97
N PHE A 193 16.78 -16.14 -14.10
CA PHE A 193 17.81 -16.01 -15.14
C PHE A 193 17.47 -14.87 -16.08
N PRO A 194 18.49 -14.25 -16.73
CA PRO A 194 18.23 -13.30 -17.82
C PRO A 194 17.34 -13.93 -18.90
N GLN A 195 16.29 -13.22 -19.24
CA GLN A 195 15.29 -13.71 -20.21
C GLN A 195 15.75 -13.42 -21.64
N ALA A 196 15.29 -14.23 -22.60
CA ALA A 196 15.64 -14.06 -24.02
C ALA A 196 15.10 -12.74 -24.60
N ASP A 197 13.91 -12.33 -24.16
CA ASP A 197 13.33 -11.03 -24.54
C ASP A 197 13.60 -9.99 -23.43
N PRO A 198 14.19 -8.84 -23.76
CA PRO A 198 14.53 -7.79 -22.78
C PRO A 198 13.29 -7.11 -22.15
N MET A 199 12.10 -7.34 -22.67
CA MET A 199 10.85 -6.91 -22.05
C MET A 199 10.44 -7.79 -20.86
N VAL A 200 10.86 -9.06 -20.81
CA VAL A 200 10.48 -9.99 -19.76
C VAL A 200 11.32 -9.76 -18.51
N PHE A 201 10.65 -9.53 -17.38
CA PHE A 201 11.30 -9.35 -16.08
C PHE A 201 11.34 -10.66 -15.26
N GLU A 202 10.26 -11.43 -15.31
CA GLU A 202 10.14 -12.72 -14.60
C GLU A 202 9.26 -13.68 -15.40
N ARG A 203 9.69 -14.96 -15.42
CA ARG A 203 8.99 -16.04 -16.12
C ARG A 203 8.53 -17.15 -15.17
#